data_f6b14f9c14ba8f7af6f800855e73e360
#
_entry.id   f6b14f9c14ba8f7af6f800855e73e360
#
_cell.length_a   1.000
_cell.length_b   1.000
_cell.length_c   1.000
_cell.angle_alpha   90.00
_cell.angle_beta   90.00
_cell.angle_gamma   90.00
#
_symmetry.space_group_name_H-M   'P 1'
#
loop_
_entity.id
_entity.type
_entity.pdbx_description
1 polymer ?
#
loop_
_entity_poly.entity_id
_entity_poly.type
_entity_poly.pdbx_seq_one_letter_code
_entity_poly.pdbx_strand_id
1 'polypeptide(L)'
;MTLTEALQKSLLFLRAQRSGDLGADNPVPFRSQPSFATDGSDVGVDLSKGYFDAGDFVKYGQPGAYTISMLAWSGLEFADGFRAAGSLPELHSAVRWGTDYILEASRHLDAQCTFYAQVGRGAAEGCDGAPACSYDHGYWGTTYCKYDCKY
;
A
#
# COMPACT_ATOMS: atom_id res chain seq x y z
N MET A 1 17.60 -19.03 10.80
CA MET A 1 16.72 -18.53 9.73
C MET A 1 17.30 -18.98 8.40
N THR A 2 16.53 -19.74 7.64
CA THR A 2 16.90 -20.19 6.29
C THR A 2 16.61 -19.08 5.25
N LEU A 3 17.15 -19.20 4.04
CA LEU A 3 16.83 -18.27 2.93
C LEU A 3 15.34 -18.34 2.57
N THR A 4 14.73 -19.52 2.62
CA THR A 4 13.28 -19.70 2.41
C THR A 4 12.47 -18.90 3.44
N GLU A 5 12.79 -19.03 4.73
CA GLU A 5 12.12 -18.27 5.78
C GLU A 5 12.32 -16.75 5.62
N ALA A 6 13.52 -16.33 5.21
CA ALA A 6 13.79 -14.91 4.97
C ALA A 6 12.91 -14.36 3.84
N LEU A 7 12.81 -15.08 2.72
CA LEU A 7 11.96 -14.70 1.59
C LEU A 7 10.47 -14.64 2.00
N GLN A 8 9.98 -15.66 2.70
CA GLN A 8 8.59 -15.69 3.17
C GLN A 8 8.27 -14.52 4.11
N LYS A 9 9.17 -14.19 5.03
CA LYS A 9 9.01 -13.06 5.94
C LYS A 9 9.07 -11.71 5.23
N SER A 10 9.90 -11.58 4.19
CA SER A 10 9.96 -10.36 3.37
C SER A 10 8.63 -10.12 2.63
N LEU A 11 8.01 -11.15 2.08
CA LEU A 11 6.70 -11.03 1.46
C LEU A 11 5.58 -10.76 2.48
N LEU A 12 5.68 -11.35 3.68
CA LEU A 12 4.76 -11.07 4.78
C LEU A 12 4.88 -9.60 5.24
N PHE A 13 6.09 -9.06 5.27
CA PHE A 13 6.30 -7.63 5.55
C PHE A 13 5.57 -6.75 4.54
N LEU A 14 5.70 -7.04 3.24
CA LEU A 14 4.96 -6.32 2.21
C LEU A 14 3.45 -6.43 2.40
N ARG A 15 2.96 -7.60 2.81
CA ARG A 15 1.54 -7.78 3.11
C ARG A 15 1.08 -6.92 4.29
N ALA A 16 1.93 -6.73 5.29
CA ALA A 16 1.66 -5.83 6.42
C ALA A 16 1.59 -4.34 6.00
N GLN A 17 2.21 -3.96 4.90
CA GLN A 17 2.20 -2.58 4.36
C GLN A 17 1.01 -2.29 3.42
N ARG A 18 0.14 -3.26 3.15
CA ARG A 18 -1.04 -3.04 2.30
C ARG A 18 -2.02 -2.06 2.93
N SER A 19 -2.55 -1.16 2.12
CA SER A 19 -3.71 -0.32 2.43
C SER A 19 -4.99 -0.97 1.92
N GLY A 20 -6.14 -0.62 2.48
CA GLY A 20 -7.45 -1.07 2.06
C GLY A 20 -8.00 -2.24 2.86
N ASP A 21 -8.99 -2.92 2.30
CA ASP A 21 -9.57 -4.13 2.88
C ASP A 21 -8.70 -5.35 2.52
N LEU A 22 -8.05 -5.89 3.54
CA LEU A 22 -7.13 -7.02 3.39
C LEU A 22 -7.84 -8.38 3.40
N GLY A 23 -9.16 -8.40 3.63
CA GLY A 23 -9.96 -9.61 3.72
C GLY A 23 -9.79 -10.38 5.03
N ALA A 24 -10.71 -11.34 5.24
CA ALA A 24 -10.75 -12.14 6.47
C ALA A 24 -9.54 -13.08 6.64
N ASP A 25 -8.93 -13.51 5.53
CA ASP A 25 -7.78 -14.42 5.51
C ASP A 25 -6.43 -13.71 5.64
N ASN A 26 -6.44 -12.45 6.07
CA ASN A 26 -5.19 -11.72 6.26
C ASN A 26 -4.34 -12.34 7.38
N PRO A 27 -3.10 -12.79 7.09
CA PRO A 27 -2.24 -13.44 8.08
C PRO A 27 -1.58 -12.46 9.05
N VAL A 28 -1.83 -11.16 8.92
CA VAL A 28 -1.24 -10.11 9.78
C VAL A 28 -2.29 -9.68 10.81
N PRO A 29 -2.26 -10.23 12.06
CA PRO A 29 -3.38 -10.09 13.00
C PRO A 29 -3.65 -8.65 13.43
N PHE A 30 -2.61 -7.81 13.53
CA PHE A 30 -2.75 -6.40 13.89
C PHE A 30 -3.27 -5.52 12.73
N ARG A 31 -3.46 -6.11 11.54
CA ARG A 31 -4.03 -5.48 10.35
C ARG A 31 -5.39 -6.10 9.99
N SER A 32 -6.19 -6.44 11.00
CA SER A 32 -7.46 -7.15 10.83
C SER A 32 -8.62 -6.27 10.36
N GLN A 33 -8.48 -4.96 10.48
CA GLN A 33 -9.52 -4.01 10.05
C GLN A 33 -9.16 -3.37 8.71
N PRO A 34 -10.16 -3.03 7.87
CA PRO A 34 -9.92 -2.19 6.69
C PRO A 34 -9.21 -0.91 7.08
N SER A 35 -8.14 -0.58 6.36
CA SER A 35 -7.39 0.64 6.60
C SER A 35 -7.50 1.56 5.40
N PHE A 36 -7.93 2.80 5.64
CA PHE A 36 -8.05 3.81 4.58
C PHE A 36 -8.89 3.34 3.38
N ALA A 37 -9.99 2.62 3.67
CA ALA A 37 -10.89 2.08 2.64
C ALA A 37 -11.67 3.16 1.89
N THR A 38 -11.61 4.41 2.34
CA THR A 38 -12.25 5.58 1.73
C THR A 38 -11.28 6.47 0.96
N ASP A 39 -10.01 6.08 0.87
CA ASP A 39 -9.02 6.85 0.11
C ASP A 39 -9.49 7.11 -1.32
N GLY A 40 -9.44 8.38 -1.74
CA GLY A 40 -9.87 8.84 -3.05
C GLY A 40 -11.37 9.12 -3.19
N SER A 41 -12.17 8.96 -2.11
CA SER A 41 -13.61 9.26 -2.15
C SER A 41 -13.91 10.74 -2.45
N ASP A 42 -13.02 11.64 -2.08
CA ASP A 42 -13.08 13.08 -2.35
C ASP A 42 -12.89 13.43 -3.84
N VAL A 43 -12.22 12.56 -4.58
CA VAL A 43 -11.95 12.73 -6.04
C VAL A 43 -12.73 11.72 -6.89
N GLY A 44 -13.57 10.89 -6.28
CA GLY A 44 -14.41 9.91 -6.97
C GLY A 44 -13.64 8.75 -7.60
N VAL A 45 -12.47 8.42 -7.06
CA VAL A 45 -11.62 7.30 -7.50
C VAL A 45 -11.33 6.40 -6.30
N ASP A 46 -11.37 5.07 -6.50
CA ASP A 46 -10.98 4.13 -5.45
C ASP A 46 -9.45 4.05 -5.35
N LEU A 47 -8.88 4.79 -4.41
CA LEU A 47 -7.46 4.76 -4.08
C LEU A 47 -7.16 3.96 -2.80
N SER A 48 -8.07 3.11 -2.36
CA SER A 48 -7.96 2.38 -1.09
C SER A 48 -6.85 1.34 -1.06
N LYS A 49 -6.56 0.69 -2.19
CA LYS A 49 -5.48 -0.29 -2.33
C LYS A 49 -4.09 0.38 -2.30
N GLY A 50 -3.08 -0.40 -2.63
CA GLY A 50 -1.68 0.03 -2.67
C GLY A 50 -0.93 -0.28 -1.39
N TYR A 51 0.22 0.33 -1.26
CA TYR A 51 1.15 0.11 -0.15
C TYR A 51 1.50 1.43 0.51
N PHE A 52 1.56 1.43 1.84
CA PHE A 52 2.23 2.50 2.56
C PHE A 52 3.73 2.46 2.29
N ASP A 53 4.36 3.63 2.20
CA ASP A 53 5.75 3.73 1.77
C ASP A 53 6.72 3.19 2.82
N ALA A 54 6.55 3.60 4.07
CA ALA A 54 7.44 3.22 5.16
C ALA A 54 6.67 3.03 6.47
N GLY A 55 7.02 3.78 7.51
CA GLY A 55 6.32 3.79 8.80
C GLY A 55 5.12 4.73 8.84
N ASP A 56 4.91 5.48 7.79
CA ASP A 56 3.78 6.37 7.61
C ASP A 56 2.62 5.69 6.86
N PHE A 57 1.46 6.36 6.82
CA PHE A 57 0.27 5.91 6.09
C PHE A 57 0.10 6.65 4.76
N VAL A 58 1.19 7.13 4.19
CA VAL A 58 1.21 7.79 2.89
C VAL A 58 1.54 6.79 1.79
N LYS A 59 0.86 6.90 0.67
CA LYS A 59 1.12 6.12 -0.54
C LYS A 59 1.75 7.04 -1.58
N TYR A 60 3.01 6.80 -1.90
CA TYR A 60 3.74 7.52 -2.93
C TYR A 60 3.79 6.72 -4.22
N GLY A 61 3.28 7.27 -5.31
CA GLY A 61 3.15 6.57 -6.59
C GLY A 61 4.49 6.14 -7.18
N GLN A 62 5.49 7.02 -7.16
CA GLN A 62 6.79 6.73 -7.80
C GLN A 62 7.59 5.63 -7.07
N PRO A 63 7.86 5.70 -5.75
CA PRO A 63 8.54 4.60 -5.06
C PRO A 63 7.70 3.32 -5.03
N GLY A 64 6.37 3.45 -4.92
CA GLY A 64 5.45 2.31 -5.00
C GLY A 64 5.54 1.58 -6.34
N ALA A 65 5.48 2.32 -7.45
CA ALA A 65 5.61 1.75 -8.81
C ALA A 65 6.98 1.09 -9.03
N TYR A 66 8.06 1.71 -8.52
CA TYR A 66 9.40 1.12 -8.55
C TYR A 66 9.44 -0.22 -7.79
N THR A 67 8.91 -0.26 -6.58
CA THR A 67 8.85 -1.48 -5.76
C THR A 67 8.08 -2.59 -6.45
N ILE A 68 6.91 -2.29 -7.04
CA ILE A 68 6.10 -3.27 -7.77
C ILE A 68 6.85 -3.79 -8.99
N SER A 69 7.53 -2.92 -9.73
CA SER A 69 8.34 -3.29 -10.89
C SER A 69 9.50 -4.21 -10.50
N MET A 70 10.19 -3.91 -9.41
CA MET A 70 11.29 -4.75 -8.91
C MET A 70 10.80 -6.12 -8.41
N LEU A 71 9.64 -6.18 -7.76
CA LEU A 71 9.01 -7.44 -7.37
C LEU A 71 8.64 -8.29 -8.59
N ALA A 72 8.02 -7.68 -9.60
CA ALA A 72 7.64 -8.37 -10.83
C ALA A 72 8.88 -8.89 -11.56
N TRP A 73 9.91 -8.06 -11.69
CA TRP A 73 11.18 -8.45 -12.31
C TRP A 73 11.86 -9.58 -11.54
N SER A 74 11.92 -9.51 -10.21
CA SER A 74 12.48 -10.59 -9.40
C SER A 74 11.74 -11.91 -9.61
N GLY A 75 10.41 -11.85 -9.81
CA GLY A 75 9.57 -13.01 -10.13
C GLY A 75 9.87 -13.63 -11.48
N LEU A 76 10.28 -12.83 -12.46
CA LEU A 76 10.71 -13.32 -13.78
C LEU A 76 12.10 -13.96 -13.72
N GLU A 77 13.06 -13.29 -13.10
CA GLU A 77 14.46 -13.74 -13.05
C GLU A 77 14.67 -14.93 -12.10
N PHE A 78 13.93 -14.99 -10.98
CA PHE A 78 14.12 -15.98 -9.93
C PHE A 78 12.89 -16.85 -9.67
N ALA A 79 12.08 -17.10 -10.70
CA ALA A 79 10.81 -17.85 -10.60
C ALA A 79 11.00 -19.22 -9.92
N ASP A 80 12.07 -19.93 -10.22
CA ASP A 80 12.33 -21.25 -9.64
C ASP A 80 12.66 -21.18 -8.15
N GLY A 81 13.35 -20.12 -7.71
CA GLY A 81 13.60 -19.86 -6.31
C GLY A 81 12.31 -19.60 -5.54
N PHE A 82 11.40 -18.77 -6.10
CA PHE A 82 10.09 -18.53 -5.50
C PHE A 82 9.23 -19.80 -5.45
N ARG A 83 9.26 -20.63 -6.50
CA ARG A 83 8.55 -21.92 -6.50
C ARG A 83 9.11 -22.87 -5.44
N ALA A 84 10.42 -23.02 -5.36
CA ALA A 84 11.07 -23.87 -4.38
C ALA A 84 10.78 -23.44 -2.94
N ALA A 85 10.64 -22.13 -2.71
CA ALA A 85 10.26 -21.58 -1.41
C ALA A 85 8.75 -21.63 -1.13
N GLY A 86 7.91 -22.07 -2.09
CA GLY A 86 6.45 -22.03 -1.98
C GLY A 86 5.87 -20.61 -1.94
N SER A 87 6.63 -19.62 -2.41
CA SER A 87 6.34 -18.18 -2.24
C SER A 87 5.83 -17.49 -3.52
N LEU A 88 5.75 -18.20 -4.64
CA LEU A 88 5.33 -17.62 -5.92
C LEU A 88 3.89 -17.07 -5.90
N PRO A 89 2.91 -17.74 -5.28
CA PRO A 89 1.55 -17.18 -5.16
C PRO A 89 1.51 -15.87 -4.38
N GLU A 90 2.30 -15.76 -3.31
CA GLU A 90 2.35 -14.53 -2.50
C GLU A 90 3.03 -13.39 -3.25
N LEU A 91 4.07 -13.67 -4.04
CA LEU A 91 4.68 -12.69 -4.93
C LEU A 91 3.67 -12.17 -5.95
N HIS A 92 2.92 -13.07 -6.62
CA HIS A 92 1.88 -12.67 -7.56
C HIS A 92 0.79 -11.82 -6.90
N SER A 93 0.38 -12.19 -5.68
CA SER A 93 -0.56 -11.41 -4.89
C SER A 93 -0.02 -10.02 -4.56
N ALA A 94 1.27 -9.91 -4.23
CA ALA A 94 1.90 -8.64 -3.93
C ALA A 94 1.95 -7.72 -5.17
N VAL A 95 2.41 -8.26 -6.30
CA VAL A 95 2.48 -7.49 -7.57
C VAL A 95 1.09 -7.04 -7.99
N ARG A 96 0.10 -7.93 -7.96
CA ARG A 96 -1.29 -7.60 -8.34
C ARG A 96 -1.87 -6.50 -7.46
N TRP A 97 -1.68 -6.58 -6.13
CA TRP A 97 -2.20 -5.57 -5.20
C TRP A 97 -1.73 -4.16 -5.54
N GLY A 98 -0.43 -4.02 -5.80
CA GLY A 98 0.12 -2.73 -6.19
C GLY A 98 -0.27 -2.29 -7.59
N THR A 99 -0.33 -3.22 -8.56
CA THR A 99 -0.73 -2.91 -9.94
C THR A 99 -2.19 -2.45 -9.99
N ASP A 100 -3.10 -3.09 -9.25
CA ASP A 100 -4.49 -2.67 -9.17
C ASP A 100 -4.62 -1.22 -8.68
N TYR A 101 -3.83 -0.83 -7.67
CA TYR A 101 -3.78 0.55 -7.19
C TYR A 101 -3.27 1.53 -8.26
N ILE A 102 -2.19 1.20 -8.97
CA ILE A 102 -1.63 2.06 -10.03
C ILE A 102 -2.65 2.24 -11.17
N LEU A 103 -3.39 1.20 -11.54
CA LEU A 103 -4.44 1.28 -12.54
C LEU A 103 -5.56 2.24 -12.12
N GLU A 104 -6.01 2.17 -10.86
CA GLU A 104 -7.01 3.10 -10.35
C GLU A 104 -6.47 4.53 -10.26
N ALA A 105 -5.23 4.72 -9.79
CA ALA A 105 -4.57 6.03 -9.74
C ALA A 105 -4.41 6.67 -11.13
N SER A 106 -4.39 5.88 -12.19
CA SER A 106 -4.31 6.32 -13.59
C SER A 106 -5.65 6.37 -14.31
N ARG A 107 -6.76 6.06 -13.66
CA ARG A 107 -8.11 5.96 -14.28
C ARG A 107 -8.52 7.18 -15.10
N HIS A 108 -8.12 8.37 -14.69
CA HIS A 108 -8.45 9.63 -15.35
C HIS A 108 -7.34 10.18 -16.25
N LEU A 109 -6.29 9.39 -16.52
CA LEU A 109 -5.14 9.85 -17.30
C LEU A 109 -5.53 10.24 -18.72
N ASP A 110 -6.30 9.40 -19.42
CA ASP A 110 -6.70 9.63 -20.81
C ASP A 110 -7.73 10.76 -20.95
N ALA A 111 -8.71 10.83 -20.05
CA ALA A 111 -9.82 11.77 -20.16
C ALA A 111 -9.49 13.16 -19.59
N GLN A 112 -8.67 13.23 -18.54
CA GLN A 112 -8.44 14.43 -17.75
C GLN A 112 -6.95 14.76 -17.58
N CYS A 113 -6.04 13.97 -18.17
CA CYS A 113 -4.59 14.06 -17.96
C CYS A 113 -4.20 14.04 -16.47
N THR A 114 -4.96 13.30 -15.65
CA THR A 114 -4.79 13.25 -14.20
C THR A 114 -4.27 11.91 -13.76
N PHE A 115 -3.18 11.92 -13.01
CA PHE A 115 -2.63 10.78 -12.30
C PHE A 115 -2.47 11.12 -10.81
N TYR A 116 -3.00 10.27 -9.94
CA TYR A 116 -2.90 10.47 -8.49
C TYR A 116 -1.56 9.94 -7.99
N ALA A 117 -0.58 10.84 -7.94
CA ALA A 117 0.81 10.50 -7.64
C ALA A 117 1.06 10.25 -6.15
N GLN A 118 0.18 10.72 -5.28
CA GLN A 118 0.29 10.58 -3.84
C GLN A 118 -1.10 10.52 -3.20
N VAL A 119 -1.24 9.67 -2.17
CA VAL A 119 -2.40 9.64 -1.28
C VAL A 119 -1.90 9.76 0.15
N GLY A 120 -2.44 10.73 0.89
CA GLY A 120 -1.99 11.11 2.21
C GLY A 120 -0.94 12.23 2.19
N ARG A 121 -0.70 12.83 3.36
CA ARG A 121 0.26 13.92 3.56
C ARG A 121 1.38 13.50 4.47
N GLY A 122 2.61 13.78 4.09
CA GLY A 122 3.77 13.64 4.94
C GLY A 122 3.79 14.67 6.09
N ALA A 123 4.66 14.46 7.05
CA ALA A 123 4.68 15.12 8.36
C ALA A 123 4.79 16.66 8.39
N ALA A 124 5.04 17.34 7.29
CA ALA A 124 5.53 18.73 7.32
C ALA A 124 4.63 19.77 6.65
N GLU A 125 3.57 19.40 5.96
CA GLU A 125 2.85 20.36 5.13
C GLU A 125 1.48 20.74 5.71
N GLY A 126 1.50 21.82 6.49
CA GLY A 126 0.35 22.72 6.57
C GLY A 126 -0.89 22.19 7.26
N CYS A 127 -0.77 21.89 8.55
CA CYS A 127 -1.94 21.69 9.41
C CYS A 127 -2.06 22.87 10.37
N ASP A 128 -2.26 24.06 9.82
CA ASP A 128 -2.51 25.24 10.63
C ASP A 128 -3.82 25.05 11.43
N GLY A 129 -3.69 24.68 12.69
CA GLY A 129 -4.78 24.63 13.65
C GLY A 129 -5.61 23.34 13.71
N ALA A 130 -5.25 22.28 12.98
CA ALA A 130 -5.96 21.01 13.07
C ALA A 130 -5.43 20.11 14.21
N PRO A 131 -6.30 19.28 14.84
CA PRO A 131 -5.88 18.38 15.90
C PRO A 131 -4.82 17.36 15.43
N ALA A 132 -4.16 16.67 16.37
CA ALA A 132 -2.98 15.81 16.17
C ALA A 132 -3.06 14.70 15.11
N CYS A 133 -4.19 14.49 14.47
CA CYS A 133 -4.38 13.57 13.35
C CYS A 133 -4.16 14.21 11.96
N SER A 134 -3.65 15.43 11.90
CA SER A 134 -3.52 16.19 10.65
C SER A 134 -2.23 15.94 9.87
N TYR A 135 -1.30 15.18 10.41
CA TYR A 135 -0.15 14.66 9.70
C TYR A 135 0.21 13.26 10.19
N ASP A 136 0.63 12.44 9.27
CA ASP A 136 0.76 11.03 9.46
C ASP A 136 1.70 10.63 10.60
N HIS A 137 2.88 11.24 10.70
CA HIS A 137 3.87 10.93 11.73
C HIS A 137 3.45 11.36 13.17
N GLY A 138 2.42 12.16 13.29
CA GLY A 138 1.82 12.52 14.59
C GLY A 138 0.69 11.59 15.02
N TYR A 139 0.28 10.67 14.16
CA TYR A 139 -0.84 9.76 14.42
C TYR A 139 -0.36 8.44 15.06
N TRP A 140 -0.81 8.18 16.27
CA TRP A 140 -0.49 6.97 17.03
C TRP A 140 -1.66 6.02 17.22
N GLY A 141 -2.69 6.17 16.41
CA GLY A 141 -3.89 5.36 16.48
C GLY A 141 -3.85 4.11 15.59
N THR A 142 -5.00 3.44 15.51
CA THR A 142 -5.21 2.33 14.58
C THR A 142 -5.31 2.87 13.15
N THR A 143 -5.06 2.02 12.15
CA THR A 143 -5.25 2.33 10.73
C THR A 143 -6.71 2.64 10.36
N TYR A 144 -7.62 2.57 11.32
CA TYR A 144 -9.00 2.98 11.21
C TYR A 144 -9.15 4.35 11.87
N CYS A 145 -9.05 5.40 11.10
CA CYS A 145 -9.40 6.73 11.57
C CYS A 145 -10.92 6.87 11.56
N LYS A 146 -11.52 7.01 12.74
CA LYS A 146 -12.96 7.19 12.91
C LYS A 146 -13.44 8.58 12.47
N TYR A 147 -12.52 9.47 12.25
CA TYR A 147 -12.75 10.81 11.73
C TYR A 147 -12.08 10.92 10.38
N ASP A 148 -12.82 11.39 9.38
CA ASP A 148 -12.30 11.78 8.07
C ASP A 148 -11.09 12.70 8.27
N CYS A 149 -9.91 12.11 8.45
CA CYS A 149 -8.67 12.82 8.25
C CYS A 149 -8.56 13.06 6.76
N LYS A 150 -9.33 14.05 6.26
CA LYS A 150 -9.26 14.48 4.87
C LYS A 150 -7.88 15.06 4.66
N TYR A 151 -7.21 14.43 3.77
CA TYR A 151 -5.87 14.77 3.29
C TYR A 151 -5.87 16.09 2.54
#